data_b10639fafe8630814dbf81819a4598e5
#
_entry.id   b10639fafe8630814dbf81819a4598e5
#
_cell.length_a   1.000
_cell.length_b   1.000
_cell.length_c   1.000
_cell.angle_alpha   90.00
_cell.angle_beta   90.00
_cell.angle_gamma   90.00
#
_symmetry.space_group_name_H-M   'P 1'
#
loop_
_entity.id
_entity.type
_entity.pdbx_description
1 polymer ?
#
loop_
_entity_poly.entity_id
_entity_poly.type
_entity_poly.pdbx_seq_one_letter_code
_entity_poly.pdbx_strand_id
1 'polypeptide(L)'
;MKIPQLRKKPETKSCHNITWEDNYSWVHQSNILEVLKDSSKLLPEVRKYLEEENNYTELNLKDTKEYQKKLFDEIKGRIKLDDESLPFKDKQYEYWTKTTTKGNYSIKLRRKIGSDKIEEFWNGDKEKEKLETKYFGIGDLE
;
A
#
# COMPACT_ATOMS: atom_id res chain seq x y z
N MET A 1 21.07 17.25 -15.80
CA MET A 1 20.19 16.39 -16.63
C MET A 1 19.00 17.19 -17.10
N LYS A 2 18.45 16.93 -18.30
CA LYS A 2 17.27 17.63 -18.82
C LYS A 2 16.02 17.08 -18.11
N ILE A 3 15.10 17.98 -17.72
CA ILE A 3 13.81 17.60 -17.14
C ILE A 3 13.02 16.83 -18.20
N PRO A 4 12.49 15.62 -17.88
CA PRO A 4 11.63 14.87 -18.80
C PRO A 4 10.42 15.71 -19.24
N GLN A 5 9.97 15.51 -20.45
CA GLN A 5 8.81 16.22 -20.98
C GLN A 5 7.87 15.24 -21.68
N LEU A 6 6.66 15.14 -21.18
CA LEU A 6 5.62 14.38 -21.85
C LEU A 6 5.15 15.13 -23.11
N ARG A 7 5.01 14.40 -24.20
CA ARG A 7 4.51 14.96 -25.47
C ARG A 7 3.06 15.38 -25.34
N LYS A 8 2.77 16.61 -25.77
CA LYS A 8 1.40 17.11 -25.89
C LYS A 8 0.72 16.53 -27.12
N LYS A 9 -0.49 15.98 -26.93
CA LYS A 9 -1.41 15.57 -28.01
C LYS A 9 -2.77 16.16 -27.67
N PRO A 10 -3.04 17.41 -28.12
CA PRO A 10 -4.24 18.13 -27.73
C PRO A 10 -5.52 17.42 -28.20
N GLU A 11 -6.46 17.28 -27.28
CA GLU A 11 -7.80 16.74 -27.52
C GLU A 11 -8.83 17.69 -26.92
N THR A 12 -9.84 18.08 -27.70
CA THR A 12 -10.93 18.92 -27.19
C THR A 12 -11.91 18.08 -26.39
N LYS A 13 -12.12 18.42 -25.13
CA LYS A 13 -13.10 17.83 -24.21
C LYS A 13 -14.26 18.81 -23.99
N SER A 14 -15.45 18.28 -23.77
CA SER A 14 -16.62 19.07 -23.44
C SER A 14 -17.45 18.37 -22.36
N CYS A 15 -17.91 19.11 -21.36
CA CYS A 15 -18.81 18.65 -20.32
C CYS A 15 -19.63 19.83 -19.79
N HIS A 16 -20.94 19.67 -19.60
CA HIS A 16 -21.85 20.71 -19.07
C HIS A 16 -21.72 22.06 -19.81
N ASN A 17 -21.64 22.05 -21.15
CA ASN A 17 -21.46 23.23 -22.02
C ASN A 17 -20.12 23.99 -21.81
N ILE A 18 -19.16 23.39 -21.07
CA ILE A 18 -17.81 23.92 -20.94
C ILE A 18 -16.90 23.09 -21.84
N THR A 19 -16.09 23.76 -22.64
CA THR A 19 -15.13 23.13 -23.54
C THR A 19 -13.72 23.53 -23.14
N TRP A 20 -12.80 22.55 -23.10
CA TRP A 20 -11.38 22.77 -22.82
C TRP A 20 -10.50 21.87 -23.67
N GLU A 21 -9.24 22.22 -23.77
CA GLU A 21 -8.21 21.41 -24.41
C GLU A 21 -7.48 20.57 -23.36
N ASP A 22 -7.42 19.25 -23.57
CA ASP A 22 -6.63 18.33 -22.76
C ASP A 22 -5.45 17.81 -23.59
N ASN A 23 -4.25 18.18 -23.18
CA ASN A 23 -3.02 17.81 -23.88
C ASN A 23 -2.54 16.39 -23.55
N TYR A 24 -3.11 15.75 -22.54
CA TYR A 24 -2.57 14.52 -21.96
C TYR A 24 -3.58 13.38 -21.80
N SER A 25 -4.80 13.53 -22.29
CA SER A 25 -5.81 12.46 -22.25
C SER A 25 -5.35 11.16 -22.90
N TRP A 26 -4.44 11.21 -23.84
CA TRP A 26 -3.86 10.06 -24.52
C TRP A 26 -3.04 9.13 -23.59
N VAL A 27 -2.63 9.62 -22.40
CA VAL A 27 -1.93 8.81 -21.39
C VAL A 27 -2.88 7.80 -20.75
N HIS A 28 -4.16 8.13 -20.69
CA HIS A 28 -5.18 7.24 -20.19
C HIS A 28 -5.44 6.11 -21.19
N GLN A 29 -5.22 4.86 -20.75
CA GLN A 29 -5.51 3.69 -21.57
C GLN A 29 -6.84 3.07 -21.16
N SER A 30 -7.67 2.72 -22.15
CA SER A 30 -8.96 2.06 -21.92
C SER A 30 -8.82 0.69 -21.23
N ASN A 31 -7.68 0.02 -21.43
CA ASN A 31 -7.34 -1.27 -20.82
C ASN A 31 -6.58 -1.14 -19.48
N ILE A 32 -6.78 -0.06 -18.73
CA ILE A 32 -6.01 0.21 -17.49
C ILE A 32 -6.03 -0.96 -16.50
N LEU A 33 -7.14 -1.68 -16.38
CA LEU A 33 -7.25 -2.85 -15.49
C LEU A 33 -6.34 -4.01 -15.92
N GLU A 34 -6.07 -4.14 -17.21
CA GLU A 34 -5.11 -5.12 -17.71
C GLU A 34 -3.68 -4.65 -17.47
N VAL A 35 -3.40 -3.36 -17.64
CA VAL A 35 -2.09 -2.75 -17.35
C VAL A 35 -1.72 -2.91 -15.87
N LEU A 36 -2.68 -2.75 -14.96
CA LEU A 36 -2.47 -2.96 -13.53
C LEU A 36 -2.11 -4.41 -13.17
N LYS A 37 -2.60 -5.38 -13.95
CA LYS A 37 -2.27 -6.80 -13.78
C LYS A 37 -0.97 -7.19 -14.48
N ASP A 38 -0.70 -6.56 -15.61
CA ASP A 38 0.44 -6.84 -16.47
C ASP A 38 0.99 -5.52 -17.04
N SER A 39 2.02 -5.00 -16.40
CA SER A 39 2.63 -3.73 -16.78
C SER A 39 3.23 -3.73 -18.20
N SER A 40 3.45 -4.90 -18.82
CA SER A 40 3.95 -4.97 -20.21
C SER A 40 2.95 -4.38 -21.21
N LYS A 41 1.66 -4.31 -20.84
CA LYS A 41 0.57 -3.73 -21.64
C LYS A 41 0.50 -2.20 -21.60
N LEU A 42 1.37 -1.55 -20.82
CA LEU A 42 1.47 -0.10 -20.82
C LEU A 42 2.02 0.41 -22.16
N LEU A 43 1.44 1.49 -22.69
CA LEU A 43 1.91 2.13 -23.92
C LEU A 43 3.43 2.42 -23.84
N PRO A 44 4.23 2.02 -24.84
CA PRO A 44 5.68 2.21 -24.80
C PRO A 44 6.10 3.67 -24.62
N GLU A 45 5.38 4.63 -25.21
CA GLU A 45 5.66 6.06 -25.05
C GLU A 45 5.43 6.53 -23.61
N VAL A 46 4.37 6.05 -22.96
CA VAL A 46 4.08 6.34 -21.55
C VAL A 46 5.12 5.70 -20.64
N ARG A 47 5.45 4.42 -20.89
CA ARG A 47 6.50 3.71 -20.15
C ARG A 47 7.83 4.45 -20.19
N LYS A 48 8.26 4.83 -21.39
CA LYS A 48 9.52 5.56 -21.58
C LYS A 48 9.54 6.85 -20.76
N TYR A 49 8.45 7.62 -20.79
CA TYR A 49 8.35 8.85 -20.01
C TYR A 49 8.43 8.59 -18.51
N LEU A 50 7.73 7.57 -17.98
CA LEU A 50 7.79 7.21 -16.57
C LEU A 50 9.19 6.75 -16.13
N GLU A 51 9.89 6.02 -16.99
CA GLU A 51 11.28 5.60 -16.74
C GLU A 51 12.23 6.80 -16.73
N GLU A 52 12.04 7.78 -17.63
CA GLU A 52 12.81 9.03 -17.65
C GLU A 52 12.57 9.86 -16.37
N GLU A 53 11.32 9.95 -15.88
CA GLU A 53 10.97 10.63 -14.63
C GLU A 53 11.58 9.93 -13.40
N ASN A 54 11.53 8.59 -13.36
CA ASN A 54 12.16 7.82 -12.30
C ASN A 54 13.68 8.05 -12.27
N ASN A 55 14.32 8.01 -13.43
CA ASN A 55 15.76 8.27 -13.55
C ASN A 55 16.12 9.71 -13.13
N TYR A 56 15.29 10.68 -13.51
CA TYR A 56 15.47 12.07 -13.10
C TYR A 56 15.38 12.20 -11.57
N THR A 57 14.37 11.60 -10.97
CA THR A 57 14.15 11.59 -9.53
C THR A 57 15.32 10.92 -8.79
N GLU A 58 15.75 9.73 -9.23
CA GLU A 58 16.88 9.01 -8.64
C GLU A 58 18.17 9.83 -8.64
N LEU A 59 18.46 10.53 -9.75
CA LEU A 59 19.65 11.37 -9.84
C LEU A 59 19.59 12.60 -8.94
N ASN A 60 18.42 13.24 -8.86
CA ASN A 60 18.26 14.43 -8.01
C ASN A 60 18.25 14.10 -6.50
N LEU A 61 17.80 12.88 -6.14
CA LEU A 61 17.75 12.44 -4.76
C LEU A 61 18.97 11.60 -4.34
N LYS A 62 19.94 11.41 -5.25
CA LYS A 62 21.11 10.55 -5.01
C LYS A 62 21.83 10.90 -3.71
N ASP A 63 22.10 12.17 -3.50
CA ASP A 63 22.88 12.67 -2.37
C ASP A 63 22.12 12.59 -1.03
N THR A 64 20.82 12.29 -1.07
CA THR A 64 19.99 12.17 0.13
C THR A 64 19.83 10.71 0.61
N LYS A 65 20.34 9.71 -0.12
CA LYS A 65 20.13 8.28 0.17
C LYS A 65 20.55 7.85 1.57
N GLU A 66 21.71 8.30 2.03
CA GLU A 66 22.19 8.00 3.39
C GLU A 66 21.28 8.62 4.46
N TYR A 67 20.85 9.86 4.23
CA TYR A 67 19.94 10.55 5.13
C TYR A 67 18.56 9.88 5.15
N GLN A 68 18.04 9.48 4.00
CA GLN A 68 16.78 8.73 3.90
C GLN A 68 16.85 7.43 4.70
N LYS A 69 17.96 6.69 4.57
CA LYS A 69 18.16 5.46 5.36
C LYS A 69 18.19 5.73 6.85
N LYS A 70 18.94 6.74 7.29
CA LYS A 70 19.02 7.13 8.70
C LYS A 70 17.65 7.52 9.25
N LEU A 71 16.90 8.34 8.50
CA LEU A 71 15.55 8.77 8.89
C LEU A 71 14.57 7.59 8.96
N PHE A 72 14.63 6.69 7.98
CA PHE A 72 13.82 5.47 7.98
C PHE A 72 14.10 4.61 9.22
N ASP A 73 15.37 4.35 9.51
CA ASP A 73 15.77 3.53 10.65
C ASP A 73 15.34 4.18 11.98
N GLU A 74 15.44 5.51 12.09
CA GLU A 74 14.99 6.29 13.25
C GLU A 74 13.47 6.19 13.43
N ILE A 75 12.69 6.43 12.38
CA ILE A 75 11.22 6.37 12.44
C ILE A 75 10.77 4.94 12.77
N LYS A 76 11.35 3.96 12.10
CA LYS A 76 11.05 2.53 12.34
C LYS A 76 11.40 2.12 13.77
N GLY A 77 12.50 2.61 14.30
CA GLY A 77 12.95 2.33 15.68
C GLY A 77 12.01 2.85 16.77
N ARG A 78 11.14 3.81 16.44
CA ARG A 78 10.11 4.33 17.36
C ARG A 78 8.85 3.47 17.41
N ILE A 79 8.69 2.54 16.49
CA ILE A 79 7.53 1.66 16.41
C ILE A 79 7.76 0.46 17.31
N LYS A 80 6.89 0.25 18.29
CA LYS A 80 6.88 -0.94 19.10
C LYS A 80 6.26 -2.09 18.29
N LEU A 81 7.10 -3.02 17.86
CA LEU A 81 6.66 -4.13 16.98
C LEU A 81 5.94 -5.24 17.73
N ASP A 82 6.44 -5.59 18.94
CA ASP A 82 5.74 -6.51 19.84
C ASP A 82 4.84 -5.68 20.76
N ASP A 83 3.57 -5.59 20.42
CA ASP A 83 2.61 -4.75 21.13
C ASP A 83 1.22 -5.39 21.24
N GLU A 84 0.47 -4.94 22.22
CA GLU A 84 -0.91 -5.38 22.44
C GLU A 84 -1.81 -4.15 22.64
N SER A 85 -2.98 -4.15 21.99
CA SER A 85 -3.98 -3.10 22.24
C SER A 85 -4.64 -3.29 23.62
N LEU A 86 -5.26 -2.23 24.11
CA LEU A 86 -6.10 -2.35 25.30
C LEU A 86 -7.29 -3.29 25.01
N PRO A 87 -7.65 -4.17 25.96
CA PRO A 87 -8.84 -4.99 25.83
C PRO A 87 -10.12 -4.15 25.79
N PHE A 88 -11.04 -4.48 24.92
CA PHE A 88 -12.40 -3.96 24.94
C PHE A 88 -13.40 -5.07 25.25
N LYS A 89 -14.48 -4.72 25.94
CA LYS A 89 -15.51 -5.66 26.36
C LYS A 89 -16.61 -5.75 25.31
N ASP A 90 -16.95 -6.98 24.95
CA ASP A 90 -18.15 -7.29 24.21
C ASP A 90 -18.81 -8.54 24.82
N LYS A 91 -20.07 -8.39 25.26
CA LYS A 91 -20.85 -9.45 25.94
C LYS A 91 -20.08 -10.08 27.10
N GLN A 92 -19.70 -11.34 26.96
CA GLN A 92 -19.04 -12.12 28.01
C GLN A 92 -17.51 -12.18 27.86
N TYR A 93 -16.95 -11.48 26.85
CA TYR A 93 -15.54 -11.55 26.53
C TYR A 93 -14.89 -10.17 26.52
N GLU A 94 -13.60 -10.16 26.74
CA GLU A 94 -12.68 -9.07 26.43
C GLU A 94 -11.85 -9.48 25.22
N TYR A 95 -11.71 -8.55 24.26
CA TYR A 95 -10.98 -8.75 22.99
C TYR A 95 -9.86 -7.76 22.86
N TRP A 96 -8.74 -8.17 22.31
CA TRP A 96 -7.64 -7.28 21.94
C TRP A 96 -6.82 -7.84 20.78
N THR A 97 -5.96 -6.99 20.25
CA THR A 97 -5.08 -7.31 19.14
C THR A 97 -3.64 -7.34 19.62
N LYS A 98 -2.89 -8.33 19.18
CA LYS A 98 -1.46 -8.45 19.37
C LYS A 98 -0.73 -8.40 18.06
N THR A 99 0.39 -7.69 18.02
CA THR A 99 1.37 -7.71 16.92
C THR A 99 2.69 -8.27 17.41
N THR A 100 3.47 -8.88 16.53
CA THR A 100 4.77 -9.46 16.87
C THR A 100 5.81 -9.18 15.80
N THR A 101 7.08 -9.16 16.19
CA THR A 101 8.22 -9.06 15.26
C THR A 101 8.36 -10.27 14.34
N LYS A 102 7.71 -11.39 14.65
CA LYS A 102 7.82 -12.66 13.91
C LYS A 102 6.76 -12.84 12.83
N GLY A 103 5.70 -12.03 12.87
CA GLY A 103 4.59 -12.10 11.93
C GLY A 103 4.42 -10.81 11.14
N ASN A 104 3.69 -10.90 10.03
CA ASN A 104 3.31 -9.74 9.21
C ASN A 104 1.86 -9.31 9.48
N TYR A 105 1.10 -10.14 10.16
CA TYR A 105 -0.32 -9.92 10.43
C TYR A 105 -0.61 -9.92 11.92
N SER A 106 -1.72 -9.32 12.29
CA SER A 106 -2.15 -9.28 13.68
C SER A 106 -2.70 -10.64 14.17
N ILE A 107 -2.62 -10.82 15.47
CA ILE A 107 -3.25 -11.91 16.19
C ILE A 107 -4.42 -11.33 16.99
N LYS A 108 -5.58 -11.95 16.92
CA LYS A 108 -6.76 -11.56 17.70
C LYS A 108 -6.90 -12.50 18.90
N LEU A 109 -6.92 -11.89 20.05
CA LEU A 109 -6.99 -12.55 21.34
C LEU A 109 -8.30 -12.22 22.04
N ARG A 110 -8.79 -13.16 22.83
CA ARG A 110 -9.93 -12.92 23.74
C ARG A 110 -9.74 -13.66 25.05
N ARG A 111 -10.45 -13.21 26.07
CA ARG A 111 -10.67 -13.98 27.30
C ARG A 111 -12.09 -13.78 27.81
N LYS A 112 -12.65 -14.79 28.44
CA LYS A 112 -13.93 -14.65 29.13
C LYS A 112 -13.76 -13.75 30.35
N ILE A 113 -14.70 -12.85 30.59
CA ILE A 113 -14.68 -11.97 31.76
C ILE A 113 -14.64 -12.79 33.03
N GLY A 114 -13.69 -12.50 33.93
CA GLY A 114 -13.46 -13.23 35.15
C GLY A 114 -12.60 -14.51 35.00
N SER A 115 -11.99 -14.73 33.82
CA SER A 115 -11.07 -15.84 33.57
C SER A 115 -9.70 -15.30 33.14
N ASP A 116 -8.64 -15.97 33.59
CA ASP A 116 -7.26 -15.67 33.16
C ASP A 116 -6.87 -16.42 31.88
N LYS A 117 -7.74 -17.32 31.38
CA LYS A 117 -7.46 -18.10 30.18
C LYS A 117 -7.61 -17.23 28.94
N ILE A 118 -6.46 -16.96 28.25
CA ILE A 118 -6.41 -16.25 26.98
C ILE A 118 -6.56 -17.24 25.84
N GLU A 119 -7.38 -16.91 24.87
CA GLU A 119 -7.61 -17.66 23.63
C GLU A 119 -7.16 -16.87 22.43
N GLU A 120 -6.27 -17.44 21.62
CA GLU A 120 -5.99 -16.98 20.27
C GLU A 120 -7.12 -17.50 19.38
N PHE A 121 -8.07 -16.63 19.02
CA PHE A 121 -9.21 -17.05 18.20
C PHE A 121 -9.00 -16.78 16.72
N TRP A 122 -8.02 -15.93 16.37
CA TRP A 122 -7.65 -15.67 15.00
C TRP A 122 -6.18 -15.24 14.90
N ASN A 123 -5.49 -15.71 13.85
CA ASN A 123 -4.09 -15.39 13.60
C ASN A 123 -3.86 -15.22 12.10
N GLY A 124 -3.55 -13.98 11.67
CA GLY A 124 -3.46 -13.64 10.28
C GLY A 124 -2.34 -14.35 9.53
N ASP A 125 -1.21 -14.64 10.17
CA ASP A 125 -0.12 -15.38 9.54
C ASP A 125 -0.55 -16.83 9.28
N LYS A 126 -1.21 -17.49 10.23
CA LYS A 126 -1.75 -18.85 10.07
C LYS A 126 -2.85 -18.91 8.98
N GLU A 127 -3.70 -17.88 8.89
CA GLU A 127 -4.70 -17.80 7.83
C GLU A 127 -4.06 -17.60 6.46
N LYS A 128 -3.03 -16.74 6.37
CA LYS A 128 -2.27 -16.55 5.15
C LYS A 128 -1.60 -17.83 4.66
N GLU A 129 -1.04 -18.64 5.57
CA GLU A 129 -0.41 -19.92 5.25
C GLU A 129 -1.36 -20.95 4.64
N LYS A 130 -2.67 -20.87 4.98
CA LYS A 130 -3.71 -21.75 4.41
C LYS A 130 -4.06 -21.38 2.96
N LEU A 131 -3.67 -20.20 2.48
CA LEU A 131 -4.04 -19.68 1.19
C LEU A 131 -2.85 -19.71 0.22
N GLU A 132 -3.02 -20.36 -0.91
CA GLU A 132 -2.02 -20.39 -2.00
C GLU A 132 -2.03 -19.09 -2.84
N THR A 133 -2.14 -17.93 -2.22
CA THR A 133 -2.17 -16.64 -2.91
C THR A 133 -0.96 -15.78 -2.59
N LYS A 134 -0.52 -14.97 -3.55
CA LYS A 134 0.55 -13.99 -3.32
C LYS A 134 0.10 -12.79 -2.48
N TYR A 135 -1.19 -12.49 -2.51
CA TYR A 135 -1.78 -11.37 -1.78
C TYR A 135 -2.78 -11.89 -0.75
N PHE A 136 -2.68 -11.36 0.47
CA PHE A 136 -3.62 -11.60 1.55
C PHE A 136 -3.95 -10.28 2.23
N GLY A 137 -5.20 -9.91 2.20
CA GLY A 137 -5.75 -8.73 2.87
C GLY A 137 -6.85 -9.15 3.84
N ILE A 138 -6.95 -8.43 4.94
CA ILE A 138 -7.94 -8.65 5.98
C ILE A 138 -8.93 -7.50 5.91
N GLY A 139 -10.21 -7.83 5.78
CA GLY A 139 -11.30 -6.88 5.98
C GLY A 139 -11.69 -6.81 7.45
N ASP A 140 -12.97 -6.64 7.72
CA ASP A 140 -13.51 -6.70 9.06
C ASP A 140 -13.70 -8.17 9.52
N LEU A 141 -13.54 -8.37 10.83
CA LEU A 141 -13.86 -9.63 11.52
C LEU A 141 -15.10 -9.35 12.37
N GLU A 142 -16.22 -9.94 11.98
CA GLU A 142 -17.47 -9.92 12.74
C GLU A 142 -17.60 -11.13 13.67
#